data_6b33adb8c009f1fc5812f29cf19d6f53
#
_entry.id   6b33adb8c009f1fc5812f29cf19d6f53
#
_cell.length_a   1.000
_cell.length_b   1.000
_cell.length_c   1.000
_cell.angle_alpha   90.00
_cell.angle_beta   90.00
_cell.angle_gamma   90.00
#
_symmetry.space_group_name_H-M   'P 1'
#
loop_
_entity.id
_entity.type
_entity.pdbx_description
1 polymer ?
#
loop_
_entity_poly.entity_id
_entity_poly.type
_entity_poly.pdbx_seq_one_letter_code
_entity_poly.pdbx_strand_id
1 'polypeptide(L)'
;MDTGEFKQLIDEKGHEFYRAMPWREDTRPYYVLVSELMLQQTQVGRVIPKFEAFIARFPDEETLAGAPLSDVLRLWSGLGYNRRAKFLHETAKMIITEYNGVFPSKKDGLLKLPGVGVNTAGAIMNYAYNQPALFIETNIRTVYFHHFFENGGKVADTDILPLLEQTIDKEHPREFYWAIMDYGTWLKKQGVGQIQQSRHYKKQSALKGSVREVRGQIIRSLTNADKTENELRSELLADERFSVALSGLLKDGLIMNTKGLFHLTK
;
A
#
# COMPACT_ATOMS: atom_id res chain seq x y z
N MET A 1 -27.10 -15.69 -2.54
CA MET A 1 -26.26 -16.27 -3.62
C MET A 1 -25.51 -17.47 -3.03
N ASP A 2 -25.48 -18.59 -3.72
CA ASP A 2 -24.65 -19.69 -3.28
C ASP A 2 -23.17 -19.52 -3.68
N THR A 3 -22.28 -20.32 -3.08
CA THR A 3 -20.83 -20.17 -3.29
C THR A 3 -20.36 -20.62 -4.67
N GLY A 4 -21.08 -21.52 -5.34
CA GLY A 4 -20.78 -21.98 -6.69
C GLY A 4 -21.11 -20.91 -7.74
N GLU A 5 -22.30 -20.34 -7.64
CA GLU A 5 -22.73 -19.20 -8.48
C GLU A 5 -21.78 -18.01 -8.29
N PHE A 6 -21.34 -17.77 -7.06
CA PHE A 6 -20.41 -16.67 -6.78
C PHE A 6 -19.05 -16.88 -7.45
N LYS A 7 -18.49 -18.10 -7.43
CA LYS A 7 -17.23 -18.40 -8.12
C LYS A 7 -17.31 -18.14 -9.62
N GLN A 8 -18.37 -18.63 -10.24
CA GLN A 8 -18.61 -18.39 -11.67
C GLN A 8 -18.74 -16.89 -11.97
N LEU A 9 -19.50 -16.16 -11.15
CA LEU A 9 -19.63 -14.72 -11.29
C LEU A 9 -18.27 -14.01 -11.19
N ILE A 10 -17.42 -14.37 -10.22
CA ILE A 10 -16.10 -13.73 -10.05
C ILE A 10 -15.20 -14.00 -11.25
N ASP A 11 -15.24 -15.21 -11.82
CA ASP A 11 -14.49 -15.53 -13.04
C ASP A 11 -14.96 -14.66 -14.22
N GLU A 12 -16.27 -14.60 -14.49
CA GLU A 12 -16.86 -13.75 -15.53
C GLU A 12 -16.47 -12.27 -15.35
N LYS A 13 -16.60 -11.74 -14.11
CA LYS A 13 -16.26 -10.35 -13.79
C LYS A 13 -14.77 -10.08 -13.84
N GLY A 14 -13.94 -11.07 -13.60
CA GLY A 14 -12.50 -11.00 -13.78
C GLY A 14 -12.10 -10.71 -15.23
N HIS A 15 -12.76 -11.36 -16.18
CA HIS A 15 -12.57 -11.11 -17.62
C HIS A 15 -13.14 -9.74 -18.03
N GLU A 16 -14.34 -9.40 -17.58
CA GLU A 16 -15.05 -8.17 -17.95
C GLU A 16 -14.34 -6.90 -17.47
N PHE A 17 -13.81 -6.91 -16.25
CA PHE A 17 -13.28 -5.70 -15.58
C PHE A 17 -11.76 -5.71 -15.41
N TYR A 18 -11.05 -6.64 -16.02
CA TYR A 18 -9.59 -6.74 -15.91
C TYR A 18 -8.91 -5.40 -16.18
N ARG A 19 -7.99 -5.02 -15.30
CA ARG A 19 -7.17 -3.82 -15.44
C ARG A 19 -5.70 -4.22 -15.56
N ALA A 20 -5.10 -3.95 -16.71
CA ALA A 20 -3.66 -4.08 -16.89
C ALA A 20 -2.94 -3.09 -15.96
N MET A 21 -1.94 -3.58 -15.23
CA MET A 21 -1.10 -2.78 -14.33
C MET A 21 0.32 -3.35 -14.35
N PRO A 22 1.39 -2.53 -14.28
CA PRO A 22 2.78 -3.00 -14.43
C PRO A 22 3.14 -4.15 -13.48
N TRP A 23 2.65 -4.14 -12.25
CA TRP A 23 2.87 -5.19 -11.25
C TRP A 23 1.99 -6.44 -11.42
N ARG A 24 1.14 -6.48 -12.45
CA ARG A 24 0.41 -7.68 -12.88
C ARG A 24 1.07 -8.33 -14.08
N GLU A 25 1.79 -7.55 -14.90
CA GLU A 25 2.58 -8.05 -16.03
C GLU A 25 3.86 -8.72 -15.52
N ASP A 26 4.50 -8.13 -14.52
CA ASP A 26 5.64 -8.73 -13.83
C ASP A 26 5.29 -8.90 -12.34
N THR A 27 5.02 -10.15 -11.95
CA THR A 27 4.57 -10.53 -10.60
C THR A 27 5.72 -10.94 -9.69
N ARG A 28 6.98 -10.61 -10.00
CA ARG A 28 8.08 -10.88 -9.06
C ARG A 28 7.80 -10.27 -7.69
N PRO A 29 8.20 -10.93 -6.58
CA PRO A 29 7.81 -10.52 -5.23
C PRO A 29 8.16 -9.07 -4.87
N TYR A 30 9.29 -8.59 -5.37
CA TYR A 30 9.72 -7.20 -5.19
C TYR A 30 8.72 -6.21 -5.81
N TYR A 31 8.28 -6.43 -7.05
CA TYR A 31 7.34 -5.55 -7.74
C TYR A 31 5.98 -5.56 -7.05
N VAL A 32 5.53 -6.72 -6.62
CA VAL A 32 4.30 -6.85 -5.82
C VAL A 32 4.44 -6.09 -4.50
N LEU A 33 5.54 -6.25 -3.76
CA LEU A 33 5.76 -5.50 -2.52
C LEU A 33 5.76 -3.98 -2.74
N VAL A 34 6.48 -3.49 -3.76
CA VAL A 34 6.54 -2.06 -4.09
C VAL A 34 5.13 -1.52 -4.36
N SER A 35 4.36 -2.22 -5.22
CA SER A 35 3.01 -1.81 -5.57
C SER A 35 2.07 -1.83 -4.36
N GLU A 36 2.10 -2.89 -3.55
CA GLU A 36 1.26 -3.02 -2.35
C GLU A 36 1.51 -1.89 -1.35
N LEU A 37 2.79 -1.57 -1.08
CA LEU A 37 3.11 -0.45 -0.20
C LEU A 37 2.72 0.91 -0.81
N MET A 38 2.85 1.09 -2.12
CA MET A 38 2.41 2.31 -2.79
C MET A 38 0.88 2.47 -2.81
N LEU A 39 0.14 1.37 -2.94
CA LEU A 39 -1.33 1.34 -3.01
C LEU A 39 -2.00 1.58 -1.66
N GLN A 40 -1.33 1.35 -0.52
CA GLN A 40 -1.90 1.65 0.78
C GLN A 40 -2.42 3.08 0.85
N GLN A 41 -3.74 3.26 0.90
CA GLN A 41 -4.43 4.57 0.94
C GLN A 41 -4.10 5.52 -0.24
N THR A 42 -3.68 4.97 -1.38
CA THR A 42 -3.35 5.74 -2.59
C THR A 42 -4.09 5.13 -3.79
N GLN A 43 -4.63 5.99 -4.66
CA GLN A 43 -5.36 5.55 -5.85
C GLN A 43 -4.41 5.01 -6.92
N VAL A 44 -4.83 3.94 -7.63
CA VAL A 44 -4.06 3.25 -8.68
C VAL A 44 -3.50 4.22 -9.73
N GLY A 45 -4.31 5.14 -10.26
CA GLY A 45 -3.87 6.09 -11.28
C GLY A 45 -2.74 7.04 -10.84
N ARG A 46 -2.55 7.23 -9.51
CA ARG A 46 -1.41 7.97 -8.96
C ARG A 46 -0.21 7.07 -8.73
N VAL A 47 -0.44 5.78 -8.52
CA VAL A 47 0.63 4.81 -8.23
C VAL A 47 1.34 4.39 -9.51
N ILE A 48 0.63 4.12 -10.61
CA ILE A 48 1.23 3.64 -11.85
C ILE A 48 2.47 4.45 -12.28
N PRO A 49 2.39 5.76 -12.53
CA PRO A 49 3.57 6.52 -12.98
C PRO A 49 4.67 6.59 -11.92
N LYS A 50 4.33 6.50 -10.63
CA LYS A 50 5.30 6.47 -9.54
C LYS A 50 6.01 5.13 -9.43
N PHE A 51 5.27 4.05 -9.63
CA PHE A 51 5.82 2.70 -9.67
C PHE A 51 6.82 2.55 -10.82
N GLU A 52 6.44 2.96 -12.04
CA GLU A 52 7.30 2.91 -13.23
C GLU A 52 8.61 3.69 -13.01
N ALA A 53 8.52 4.93 -12.52
CA ALA A 53 9.69 5.74 -12.21
C ALA A 53 10.56 5.13 -11.08
N PHE A 54 9.92 4.49 -10.09
CA PHE A 54 10.60 3.85 -8.97
C PHE A 54 11.37 2.60 -9.42
N ILE A 55 10.72 1.73 -10.19
CA ILE A 55 11.34 0.50 -10.71
C ILE A 55 12.43 0.81 -11.75
N ALA A 56 12.26 1.85 -12.56
CA ALA A 56 13.32 2.29 -13.46
C ALA A 56 14.61 2.70 -12.73
N ARG A 57 14.50 3.25 -11.50
CA ARG A 57 15.65 3.64 -10.68
C ARG A 57 16.13 2.53 -9.75
N PHE A 58 15.22 1.73 -9.23
CA PHE A 58 15.46 0.63 -8.28
C PHE A 58 14.79 -0.64 -8.80
N PRO A 59 15.40 -1.34 -9.77
CA PRO A 59 14.80 -2.49 -10.44
C PRO A 59 14.72 -3.75 -9.56
N ASP A 60 15.45 -3.78 -8.45
CA ASP A 60 15.55 -4.91 -7.53
C ASP A 60 15.85 -4.47 -6.09
N GLU A 61 15.80 -5.43 -5.18
CA GLU A 61 16.05 -5.23 -3.76
C GLU A 61 17.50 -4.77 -3.47
N GLU A 62 18.46 -5.24 -4.23
CA GLU A 62 19.89 -4.93 -4.04
C GLU A 62 20.13 -3.45 -4.35
N THR A 63 19.66 -2.98 -5.50
CA THR A 63 19.75 -1.57 -5.90
C THR A 63 19.03 -0.66 -4.91
N LEU A 64 17.86 -1.07 -4.43
CA LEU A 64 17.11 -0.30 -3.43
C LEU A 64 17.82 -0.29 -2.08
N ALA A 65 18.32 -1.42 -1.61
CA ALA A 65 19.02 -1.54 -0.32
C ALA A 65 20.32 -0.70 -0.27
N GLY A 66 21.03 -0.60 -1.39
CA GLY A 66 22.25 0.19 -1.51
C GLY A 66 22.03 1.69 -1.68
N ALA A 67 20.80 2.13 -1.95
CA ALA A 67 20.51 3.54 -2.16
C ALA A 67 20.39 4.32 -0.83
N PRO A 68 20.70 5.63 -0.81
CA PRO A 68 20.35 6.49 0.31
C PRO A 68 18.80 6.59 0.45
N LEU A 69 18.30 6.62 1.70
CA LEU A 69 16.86 6.81 1.94
C LEU A 69 16.33 8.13 1.34
N SER A 70 17.17 9.16 1.26
CA SER A 70 16.83 10.42 0.61
C SER A 70 16.41 10.25 -0.85
N ASP A 71 17.06 9.36 -1.61
CA ASP A 71 16.71 9.08 -3.01
C ASP A 71 15.37 8.35 -3.11
N VAL A 72 15.14 7.40 -2.20
CA VAL A 72 13.85 6.69 -2.09
C VAL A 72 12.71 7.69 -1.79
N LEU A 73 12.92 8.60 -0.84
CA LEU A 73 11.94 9.63 -0.46
C LEU A 73 11.65 10.63 -1.60
N ARG A 74 12.65 10.97 -2.43
CA ARG A 74 12.46 11.82 -3.61
C ARG A 74 11.48 11.18 -4.61
N LEU A 75 11.68 9.92 -4.96
CA LEU A 75 10.79 9.20 -5.87
C LEU A 75 9.41 8.95 -5.26
N TRP A 76 9.34 8.74 -3.94
CA TRP A 76 8.09 8.58 -3.22
C TRP A 76 7.26 9.86 -3.08
N SER A 77 7.87 11.01 -3.32
CA SER A 77 7.22 12.32 -3.18
C SER A 77 5.91 12.38 -3.97
N GLY A 78 4.84 12.85 -3.32
CA GLY A 78 3.50 12.91 -3.90
C GLY A 78 2.59 11.73 -3.56
N LEU A 79 3.10 10.58 -3.10
CA LEU A 79 2.27 9.45 -2.64
C LEU A 79 1.74 9.65 -1.20
N GLY A 80 2.45 10.44 -0.38
CA GLY A 80 2.13 10.59 1.05
C GLY A 80 2.49 9.35 1.89
N TYR A 81 2.16 9.41 3.19
CA TYR A 81 2.47 8.30 4.12
C TYR A 81 3.92 7.81 4.01
N ASN A 82 4.87 8.73 4.07
CA ASN A 82 6.27 8.53 3.69
C ASN A 82 7.02 7.46 4.53
N ARG A 83 6.48 7.05 5.70
CA ARG A 83 7.00 5.87 6.44
C ARG A 83 6.99 4.60 5.62
N ARG A 84 6.08 4.47 4.65
CA ARG A 84 6.03 3.31 3.75
C ARG A 84 7.28 3.21 2.88
N ALA A 85 7.79 4.36 2.41
CA ALA A 85 9.05 4.41 1.67
C ALA A 85 10.22 3.92 2.52
N LYS A 86 10.28 4.35 3.79
CA LYS A 86 11.28 3.87 4.75
C LYS A 86 11.14 2.37 4.99
N PHE A 87 9.94 1.88 5.23
CA PHE A 87 9.69 0.44 5.43
C PHE A 87 10.08 -0.38 4.19
N LEU A 88 9.78 0.10 2.99
CA LEU A 88 10.21 -0.58 1.76
C LEU A 88 11.73 -0.64 1.66
N HIS A 89 12.43 0.45 1.98
CA HIS A 89 13.89 0.50 1.99
C HIS A 89 14.51 -0.42 3.07
N GLU A 90 13.94 -0.41 4.29
CA GLU A 90 14.37 -1.32 5.37
C GLU A 90 14.10 -2.78 5.00
N THR A 91 12.99 -3.06 4.34
CA THR A 91 12.66 -4.40 3.83
C THR A 91 13.69 -4.87 2.80
N ALA A 92 14.05 -4.01 1.85
CA ALA A 92 15.10 -4.35 0.88
C ALA A 92 16.44 -4.66 1.56
N LYS A 93 16.86 -3.85 2.52
CA LYS A 93 18.05 -4.11 3.33
C LYS A 93 17.97 -5.46 4.06
N MET A 94 16.84 -5.72 4.71
CA MET A 94 16.64 -6.97 5.45
C MET A 94 16.67 -8.19 4.52
N ILE A 95 16.09 -8.10 3.31
CA ILE A 95 16.18 -9.19 2.32
C ILE A 95 17.64 -9.49 1.96
N ILE A 96 18.46 -8.46 1.74
CA ILE A 96 19.86 -8.66 1.41
C ILE A 96 20.65 -9.22 2.60
N THR A 97 20.46 -8.67 3.81
CA THR A 97 21.31 -8.98 4.97
C THR A 97 20.88 -10.24 5.75
N GLU A 98 19.58 -10.51 5.85
CA GLU A 98 19.05 -11.59 6.68
C GLU A 98 18.52 -12.77 5.88
N TYR A 99 18.14 -12.53 4.61
CA TYR A 99 17.61 -13.56 3.71
C TYR A 99 18.56 -13.86 2.52
N ASN A 100 19.81 -13.35 2.54
CA ASN A 100 20.81 -13.58 1.49
C ASN A 100 20.31 -13.24 0.07
N GLY A 101 19.51 -12.19 -0.07
CA GLY A 101 18.91 -11.77 -1.34
C GLY A 101 17.72 -12.63 -1.80
N VAL A 102 17.25 -13.59 -1.01
CA VAL A 102 16.13 -14.46 -1.35
C VAL A 102 14.86 -13.93 -0.69
N PHE A 103 13.90 -13.51 -1.51
CA PHE A 103 12.62 -12.99 -0.99
C PHE A 103 11.82 -14.10 -0.29
N PRO A 104 11.34 -13.88 0.97
CA PRO A 104 10.59 -14.91 1.69
C PRO A 104 9.28 -15.27 0.98
N SER A 105 9.02 -16.58 0.84
CA SER A 105 7.79 -17.09 0.21
C SER A 105 6.74 -17.59 1.21
N LYS A 106 7.10 -17.71 2.49
CA LYS A 106 6.21 -18.18 3.55
C LYS A 106 5.68 -17.01 4.36
N LYS A 107 4.44 -17.09 4.84
CA LYS A 107 3.75 -16.07 5.62
C LYS A 107 4.58 -15.56 6.80
N ASP A 108 5.18 -16.46 7.57
CA ASP A 108 5.96 -16.09 8.77
C ASP A 108 7.22 -15.28 8.43
N GLY A 109 7.86 -15.55 7.29
CA GLY A 109 8.98 -14.75 6.79
C GLY A 109 8.51 -13.38 6.31
N LEU A 110 7.41 -13.32 5.56
CA LEU A 110 6.83 -12.08 5.06
C LEU A 110 6.41 -11.14 6.20
N LEU A 111 5.81 -11.67 7.27
CA LEU A 111 5.36 -10.88 8.42
C LEU A 111 6.52 -10.25 9.23
N LYS A 112 7.75 -10.71 9.06
CA LYS A 112 8.94 -10.10 9.68
C LYS A 112 9.42 -8.86 8.93
N LEU A 113 9.02 -8.70 7.68
CA LEU A 113 9.46 -7.58 6.84
C LEU A 113 8.80 -6.26 7.29
N PRO A 114 9.57 -5.17 7.42
CA PRO A 114 9.05 -3.86 7.80
C PRO A 114 7.89 -3.40 6.89
N GLY A 115 6.78 -2.98 7.48
CA GLY A 115 5.60 -2.51 6.74
C GLY A 115 4.72 -3.60 6.14
N VAL A 116 5.07 -4.87 6.29
CA VAL A 116 4.31 -6.02 5.83
C VAL A 116 3.42 -6.55 6.95
N GLY A 117 2.14 -6.22 6.91
CA GLY A 117 1.11 -6.80 7.78
C GLY A 117 0.46 -8.03 7.16
N VAL A 118 -0.55 -8.60 7.85
CA VAL A 118 -1.26 -9.81 7.42
C VAL A 118 -1.83 -9.67 6.01
N ASN A 119 -2.43 -8.53 5.67
CA ASN A 119 -3.01 -8.31 4.35
C ASN A 119 -1.94 -8.21 3.27
N THR A 120 -0.87 -7.46 3.50
CA THR A 120 0.25 -7.35 2.55
C THR A 120 0.96 -8.68 2.36
N ALA A 121 1.16 -9.47 3.43
CA ALA A 121 1.71 -10.81 3.32
C ALA A 121 0.80 -11.73 2.49
N GLY A 122 -0.52 -11.69 2.74
CA GLY A 122 -1.51 -12.43 1.96
C GLY A 122 -1.51 -12.03 0.48
N ALA A 123 -1.45 -10.73 0.20
CA ALA A 123 -1.36 -10.21 -1.17
C ALA A 123 -0.08 -10.70 -1.88
N ILE A 124 1.08 -10.67 -1.23
CA ILE A 124 2.34 -11.19 -1.79
C ILE A 124 2.23 -12.69 -2.06
N MET A 125 1.67 -13.48 -1.13
CA MET A 125 1.50 -14.92 -1.34
C MET A 125 0.62 -15.23 -2.56
N ASN A 126 -0.50 -14.53 -2.71
CA ASN A 126 -1.39 -14.72 -3.84
C ASN A 126 -0.78 -14.17 -5.14
N TYR A 127 -0.36 -12.90 -5.16
CA TYR A 127 0.03 -12.23 -6.39
C TYR A 127 1.41 -12.64 -6.91
N ALA A 128 2.41 -12.79 -6.02
CA ALA A 128 3.75 -13.14 -6.45
C ALA A 128 3.95 -14.65 -6.56
N TYR A 129 3.49 -15.40 -5.56
CA TYR A 129 3.77 -16.85 -5.48
C TYR A 129 2.63 -17.74 -5.95
N ASN A 130 1.47 -17.18 -6.31
CA ASN A 130 0.26 -17.93 -6.64
C ASN A 130 -0.09 -18.98 -5.57
N GLN A 131 0.11 -18.61 -4.30
CA GLN A 131 -0.17 -19.46 -3.14
C GLN A 131 -1.42 -18.93 -2.42
N PRO A 132 -2.45 -19.77 -2.19
CA PRO A 132 -3.70 -19.31 -1.60
C PRO A 132 -3.48 -18.86 -0.15
N ALA A 133 -3.79 -17.59 0.11
CA ALA A 133 -3.76 -16.97 1.42
C ALA A 133 -4.96 -16.04 1.59
N LEU A 134 -5.67 -16.18 2.73
CA LEU A 134 -6.83 -15.34 2.99
C LEU A 134 -6.39 -13.97 3.51
N PHE A 135 -6.86 -12.93 2.87
CA PHE A 135 -6.77 -11.56 3.35
C PHE A 135 -7.99 -10.75 2.90
N ILE A 136 -8.32 -9.70 3.63
CA ILE A 136 -9.52 -8.90 3.37
C ILE A 136 -9.17 -7.43 3.29
N GLU A 137 -9.44 -6.84 2.13
CA GLU A 137 -9.33 -5.41 1.88
C GLU A 137 -10.68 -4.79 1.50
N THR A 138 -10.68 -3.49 1.33
CA THR A 138 -11.90 -2.72 1.06
C THR A 138 -12.67 -3.21 -0.16
N ASN A 139 -11.99 -3.59 -1.25
CA ASN A 139 -12.67 -4.09 -2.45
C ASN A 139 -13.31 -5.46 -2.22
N ILE A 140 -12.59 -6.34 -1.50
CA ILE A 140 -13.10 -7.66 -1.12
C ILE A 140 -14.35 -7.50 -0.25
N ARG A 141 -14.31 -6.66 0.80
CA ARG A 141 -15.50 -6.35 1.61
C ARG A 141 -16.65 -5.86 0.75
N THR A 142 -16.38 -4.95 -0.18
CA THR A 142 -17.41 -4.40 -1.09
C THR A 142 -18.12 -5.49 -1.87
N VAL A 143 -17.39 -6.46 -2.43
CA VAL A 143 -17.97 -7.57 -3.21
C VAL A 143 -18.78 -8.49 -2.31
N TYR A 144 -18.22 -8.93 -1.17
CA TYR A 144 -18.93 -9.81 -0.26
C TYR A 144 -20.16 -9.17 0.37
N PHE A 145 -20.09 -7.87 0.71
CA PHE A 145 -21.27 -7.15 1.23
C PHE A 145 -22.38 -7.09 0.19
N HIS A 146 -22.04 -6.84 -1.06
CA HIS A 146 -23.01 -6.76 -2.15
C HIS A 146 -23.74 -8.08 -2.39
N HIS A 147 -23.06 -9.22 -2.25
CA HIS A 147 -23.63 -10.52 -2.64
C HIS A 147 -24.15 -11.37 -1.48
N PHE A 148 -23.64 -11.17 -0.27
CA PHE A 148 -23.95 -12.04 0.88
C PHE A 148 -24.58 -11.29 2.08
N PHE A 149 -24.49 -9.95 2.13
CA PHE A 149 -24.91 -9.18 3.29
C PHE A 149 -25.87 -8.03 2.93
N GLU A 150 -26.83 -8.27 2.03
CA GLU A 150 -27.76 -7.26 1.51
C GLU A 150 -28.65 -6.63 2.58
N ASN A 151 -28.99 -7.36 3.65
CA ASN A 151 -29.98 -6.97 4.64
C ASN A 151 -29.53 -5.91 5.66
N GLY A 152 -28.36 -5.33 5.48
CA GLY A 152 -27.81 -4.31 6.38
C GLY A 152 -27.26 -4.89 7.69
N GLY A 153 -26.65 -4.03 8.49
CA GLY A 153 -26.01 -4.42 9.74
C GLY A 153 -24.50 -4.19 9.71
N LYS A 154 -23.86 -4.36 10.87
CA LYS A 154 -22.41 -4.22 10.99
C LYS A 154 -21.74 -5.58 10.80
N VAL A 155 -20.96 -5.73 9.73
CA VAL A 155 -20.27 -6.95 9.35
C VAL A 155 -18.79 -6.83 9.72
N ALA A 156 -18.24 -7.85 10.37
CA ALA A 156 -16.81 -7.95 10.69
C ALA A 156 -16.09 -8.80 9.63
N ASP A 157 -14.77 -8.71 9.57
CA ASP A 157 -13.97 -9.55 8.67
C ASP A 157 -14.11 -11.04 9.03
N THR A 158 -14.33 -11.35 10.31
CA THR A 158 -14.63 -12.73 10.79
C THR A 158 -15.89 -13.34 10.18
N ASP A 159 -16.83 -12.50 9.73
CA ASP A 159 -18.08 -12.97 9.10
C ASP A 159 -17.84 -13.26 7.60
N ILE A 160 -16.85 -12.60 6.99
CA ILE A 160 -16.47 -12.76 5.58
C ILE A 160 -15.50 -13.94 5.40
N LEU A 161 -14.57 -14.14 6.33
CA LEU A 161 -13.50 -15.15 6.21
C LEU A 161 -14.01 -16.55 5.85
N PRO A 162 -15.07 -17.11 6.47
CA PRO A 162 -15.57 -18.44 6.11
C PRO A 162 -16.10 -18.51 4.68
N LEU A 163 -16.73 -17.43 4.20
CA LEU A 163 -17.21 -17.33 2.82
C LEU A 163 -16.05 -17.25 1.84
N LEU A 164 -15.05 -16.42 2.16
CA LEU A 164 -13.84 -16.26 1.35
C LEU A 164 -13.08 -17.59 1.25
N GLU A 165 -12.97 -18.35 2.34
CA GLU A 165 -12.32 -19.67 2.34
C GLU A 165 -13.04 -20.69 1.45
N GLN A 166 -14.37 -20.63 1.38
CA GLN A 166 -15.18 -21.49 0.53
C GLN A 166 -15.15 -21.08 -0.94
N THR A 167 -14.95 -19.80 -1.21
CA THR A 167 -15.07 -19.22 -2.57
C THR A 167 -13.75 -18.96 -3.26
N ILE A 168 -12.63 -18.86 -2.53
CA ILE A 168 -11.31 -18.68 -3.15
C ILE A 168 -11.00 -19.80 -4.14
N ASP A 169 -10.51 -19.45 -5.32
CA ASP A 169 -9.87 -20.40 -6.22
C ASP A 169 -8.48 -20.72 -5.67
N LYS A 170 -8.29 -21.96 -5.21
CA LYS A 170 -7.02 -22.42 -4.62
C LYS A 170 -5.97 -22.79 -5.67
N GLU A 171 -6.38 -23.04 -6.90
CA GLU A 171 -5.48 -23.33 -8.02
C GLU A 171 -4.99 -22.05 -8.70
N HIS A 172 -5.88 -21.05 -8.81
CA HIS A 172 -5.60 -19.75 -9.43
C HIS A 172 -5.92 -18.59 -8.47
N PRO A 173 -5.31 -18.54 -7.28
CA PRO A 173 -5.64 -17.53 -6.27
C PRO A 173 -5.27 -16.10 -6.70
N ARG A 174 -4.27 -15.94 -7.56
CA ARG A 174 -3.86 -14.64 -8.13
C ARG A 174 -4.98 -14.04 -8.97
N GLU A 175 -5.48 -14.80 -9.92
CA GLU A 175 -6.53 -14.40 -10.85
C GLU A 175 -7.83 -14.11 -10.10
N PHE A 176 -8.18 -14.97 -9.16
CA PHE A 176 -9.34 -14.77 -8.29
C PHE A 176 -9.28 -13.44 -7.51
N TYR A 177 -8.14 -13.13 -6.88
CA TYR A 177 -8.01 -11.89 -6.14
C TYR A 177 -7.96 -10.66 -7.07
N TRP A 178 -7.34 -10.76 -8.25
CA TRP A 178 -7.41 -9.68 -9.24
C TRP A 178 -8.85 -9.42 -9.68
N ALA A 179 -9.62 -10.47 -9.97
CA ALA A 179 -11.03 -10.37 -10.33
C ALA A 179 -11.85 -9.65 -9.25
N ILE A 180 -11.75 -10.10 -8.00
CA ILE A 180 -12.45 -9.46 -6.87
C ILE A 180 -12.03 -8.00 -6.69
N MET A 181 -10.75 -7.68 -6.79
CA MET A 181 -10.25 -6.31 -6.64
C MET A 181 -10.77 -5.38 -7.74
N ASP A 182 -10.87 -5.87 -8.97
CA ASP A 182 -11.37 -5.10 -10.09
C ASP A 182 -12.88 -4.92 -10.05
N TYR A 183 -13.61 -6.00 -9.78
CA TYR A 183 -15.05 -5.98 -9.63
C TYR A 183 -15.48 -5.10 -8.43
N GLY A 184 -14.81 -5.23 -7.29
CA GLY A 184 -15.07 -4.36 -6.13
C GLY A 184 -14.79 -2.88 -6.40
N THR A 185 -13.81 -2.58 -7.25
CA THR A 185 -13.57 -1.21 -7.71
C THR A 185 -14.71 -0.71 -8.59
N TRP A 186 -15.24 -1.55 -9.48
CA TRP A 186 -16.39 -1.23 -10.34
C TRP A 186 -17.64 -1.00 -9.49
N LEU A 187 -17.98 -1.90 -8.57
CA LEU A 187 -19.12 -1.74 -7.65
C LEU A 187 -19.08 -0.42 -6.90
N LYS A 188 -17.91 -0.03 -6.39
CA LYS A 188 -17.76 1.26 -5.70
C LYS A 188 -17.99 2.46 -6.62
N LYS A 189 -17.59 2.40 -7.87
CA LYS A 189 -17.85 3.45 -8.86
C LYS A 189 -19.34 3.56 -9.19
N GLN A 190 -20.08 2.45 -9.14
CA GLN A 190 -21.55 2.44 -9.30
C GLN A 190 -22.29 2.92 -8.04
N GLY A 191 -21.58 3.21 -6.95
CA GLY A 191 -22.19 3.63 -5.68
C GLY A 191 -22.84 2.48 -4.89
N VAL A 192 -22.57 1.22 -5.26
CA VAL A 192 -23.05 0.01 -4.56
C VAL A 192 -21.95 -0.62 -3.72
N GLY A 193 -22.29 -1.67 -2.95
CA GLY A 193 -21.31 -2.45 -2.18
C GLY A 193 -21.15 -2.02 -0.71
N GLN A 194 -21.97 -1.10 -0.25
CA GLN A 194 -22.31 -0.80 1.15
C GLN A 194 -21.14 -0.84 2.16
N ILE A 195 -19.97 -0.31 1.79
CA ILE A 195 -18.74 -0.38 2.62
C ILE A 195 -18.93 0.18 4.05
N GLN A 196 -19.95 1.03 4.27
CA GLN A 196 -20.29 1.56 5.58
C GLN A 196 -20.76 0.48 6.57
N GLN A 197 -21.18 -0.71 6.09
CA GLN A 197 -21.51 -1.87 6.92
C GLN A 197 -20.27 -2.45 7.62
N SER A 198 -19.07 -2.21 7.09
CA SER A 198 -17.85 -2.72 7.72
C SER A 198 -17.67 -2.14 9.12
N ARG A 199 -17.44 -3.01 10.11
CA ARG A 199 -16.98 -2.60 11.46
C ARG A 199 -15.61 -1.93 11.43
N HIS A 200 -14.82 -2.19 10.40
CA HIS A 200 -13.48 -1.63 10.19
C HIS A 200 -13.50 -0.35 9.35
N TYR A 201 -14.68 0.11 8.89
CA TYR A 201 -14.75 1.31 8.08
C TYR A 201 -14.35 2.55 8.87
N LYS A 202 -13.28 3.18 8.39
CA LYS A 202 -12.86 4.52 8.86
C LYS A 202 -12.72 5.44 7.66
N LYS A 203 -13.52 6.50 7.64
CA LYS A 203 -13.38 7.54 6.61
C LYS A 203 -12.03 8.22 6.78
N GLN A 204 -11.21 8.20 5.74
CA GLN A 204 -9.95 8.93 5.75
C GLN A 204 -10.21 10.43 5.86
N SER A 205 -9.52 11.11 6.78
CA SER A 205 -9.59 12.58 6.88
C SER A 205 -9.04 13.25 5.60
N ALA A 206 -9.56 14.43 5.28
CA ALA A 206 -9.05 15.22 4.17
C ALA A 206 -7.54 15.47 4.32
N LEU A 207 -6.83 15.55 3.20
CA LEU A 207 -5.40 15.89 3.21
C LEU A 207 -5.22 17.36 3.56
N LYS A 208 -6.01 18.23 2.92
CA LYS A 208 -5.96 19.68 3.14
C LYS A 208 -6.30 20.01 4.60
N GLY A 209 -5.46 20.80 5.25
CA GLY A 209 -5.62 21.18 6.65
C GLY A 209 -5.13 20.12 7.65
N SER A 210 -4.48 19.05 7.21
CA SER A 210 -3.97 18.00 8.11
C SER A 210 -2.46 18.12 8.36
N VAL A 211 -1.98 17.61 9.50
CA VAL A 211 -0.54 17.46 9.79
C VAL A 211 0.17 16.65 8.69
N ARG A 212 -0.54 15.70 8.07
CA ARG A 212 -0.02 14.88 6.96
C ARG A 212 0.32 15.73 5.73
N GLU A 213 -0.43 16.79 5.45
CA GLU A 213 -0.14 17.74 4.38
C GLU A 213 1.19 18.45 4.64
N VAL A 214 1.36 19.01 5.85
CA VAL A 214 2.58 19.73 6.25
C VAL A 214 3.79 18.79 6.23
N ARG A 215 3.66 17.55 6.70
CA ARG A 215 4.73 16.54 6.60
C ARG A 215 5.18 16.31 5.14
N GLY A 216 4.22 16.26 4.22
CA GLY A 216 4.52 16.11 2.79
C GLY A 216 5.22 17.34 2.21
N GLN A 217 4.85 18.54 2.65
CA GLN A 217 5.47 19.80 2.24
C GLN A 217 6.90 19.90 2.74
N ILE A 218 7.18 19.60 4.02
CA ILE A 218 8.53 19.59 4.59
C ILE A 218 9.44 18.62 3.82
N ILE A 219 9.02 17.37 3.60
CA ILE A 219 9.82 16.42 2.83
C ILE A 219 10.10 16.95 1.44
N ARG A 220 9.10 17.48 0.74
CA ARG A 220 9.27 18.05 -0.61
C ARG A 220 10.26 19.23 -0.61
N SER A 221 10.19 20.11 0.36
CA SER A 221 11.13 21.23 0.49
C SER A 221 12.57 20.71 0.68
N LEU A 222 12.76 19.70 1.54
CA LEU A 222 14.06 19.10 1.82
C LEU A 222 14.58 18.17 0.70
N THR A 223 13.77 17.84 -0.32
CA THR A 223 14.30 17.14 -1.51
C THR A 223 15.18 18.04 -2.37
N ASN A 224 15.04 19.36 -2.25
CA ASN A 224 15.74 20.33 -3.05
C ASN A 224 17.03 20.82 -2.37
N ALA A 225 16.99 21.07 -1.07
CA ALA A 225 18.12 21.55 -0.28
C ALA A 225 17.92 21.32 1.21
N ASP A 226 19.02 21.21 1.95
CA ASP A 226 19.03 21.27 3.41
C ASP A 226 18.61 22.67 3.87
N LYS A 227 17.82 22.77 4.95
CA LYS A 227 17.23 24.04 5.42
C LYS A 227 17.22 24.13 6.94
N THR A 228 17.34 25.34 7.43
CA THR A 228 17.06 25.66 8.82
C THR A 228 15.55 25.61 9.11
N GLU A 229 15.17 25.56 10.38
CA GLU A 229 13.76 25.60 10.76
C GLU A 229 13.10 26.94 10.33
N ASN A 230 13.82 28.06 10.43
CA ASN A 230 13.31 29.37 10.02
C ASN A 230 13.02 29.44 8.52
N GLU A 231 13.90 28.86 7.69
CA GLU A 231 13.67 28.79 6.23
C GLU A 231 12.47 27.92 5.90
N LEU A 232 12.34 26.74 6.54
CA LEU A 232 11.16 25.88 6.36
C LEU A 232 9.87 26.58 6.78
N ARG A 233 9.88 27.27 7.95
CA ARG A 233 8.72 28.01 8.43
C ARG A 233 8.30 29.14 7.50
N SER A 234 9.26 29.88 6.97
CA SER A 234 9.01 30.98 6.04
C SER A 234 8.47 30.47 4.70
N GLU A 235 9.13 29.46 4.11
CA GLU A 235 8.75 28.91 2.80
C GLU A 235 7.34 28.28 2.83
N LEU A 236 7.02 27.55 3.90
CA LEU A 236 5.78 26.80 4.01
C LEU A 236 4.64 27.60 4.65
N LEU A 237 4.85 28.86 4.97
CA LEU A 237 3.89 29.70 5.70
C LEU A 237 3.36 28.96 6.95
N ALA A 238 4.28 28.53 7.80
CA ALA A 238 4.04 27.57 8.87
C ALA A 238 2.99 28.03 9.90
N ASP A 239 2.04 27.17 10.17
CA ASP A 239 1.03 27.30 11.23
C ASP A 239 1.33 26.35 12.42
N GLU A 240 0.38 26.19 13.35
CA GLU A 240 0.51 25.35 14.55
C GLU A 240 0.81 23.87 14.23
N ARG A 241 0.45 23.38 13.05
CA ARG A 241 0.70 21.99 12.61
C ARG A 241 2.18 21.71 12.32
N PHE A 242 2.96 22.77 12.04
CA PHE A 242 4.36 22.64 11.58
C PHE A 242 5.22 21.93 12.62
N SER A 243 5.18 22.34 13.88
CA SER A 243 6.01 21.76 14.94
C SER A 243 5.69 20.26 15.17
N VAL A 244 4.40 19.90 15.11
CA VAL A 244 3.94 18.50 15.21
C VAL A 244 4.43 17.69 14.00
N ALA A 245 4.36 18.26 12.79
CA ALA A 245 4.81 17.62 11.57
C ALA A 245 6.33 17.39 11.58
N LEU A 246 7.11 18.41 11.94
CA LEU A 246 8.57 18.37 12.00
C LEU A 246 9.06 17.34 13.03
N SER A 247 8.53 17.41 14.26
CA SER A 247 8.86 16.45 15.32
C SER A 247 8.50 15.02 14.94
N GLY A 248 7.34 14.83 14.29
CA GLY A 248 6.92 13.53 13.79
C GLY A 248 7.84 12.97 12.70
N LEU A 249 8.38 13.82 11.81
CA LEU A 249 9.32 13.39 10.78
C LEU A 249 10.67 12.99 11.35
N LEU A 250 11.19 13.74 12.35
CA LEU A 250 12.39 13.38 13.10
C LEU A 250 12.23 12.05 13.83
N LYS A 251 11.12 11.90 14.57
CA LYS A 251 10.80 10.64 15.29
C LYS A 251 10.72 9.43 14.36
N ASP A 252 10.16 9.61 13.18
CA ASP A 252 10.05 8.55 12.18
C ASP A 252 11.39 8.27 11.49
N GLY A 253 12.42 9.11 11.72
CA GLY A 253 13.73 8.99 11.07
C GLY A 253 13.67 9.21 9.56
N LEU A 254 12.78 10.08 9.09
CA LEU A 254 12.65 10.48 7.68
C LEU A 254 13.50 11.71 7.37
N ILE A 255 13.75 12.51 8.38
CA ILE A 255 14.65 13.68 8.35
C ILE A 255 15.60 13.65 9.54
N MET A 256 16.71 14.34 9.43
CA MET A 256 17.69 14.55 10.49
C MET A 256 17.94 16.02 10.68
N ASN A 257 18.41 16.39 11.87
CA ASN A 257 18.90 17.73 12.17
C ASN A 257 20.41 17.63 12.51
N THR A 258 21.23 18.31 11.74
CA THR A 258 22.66 18.40 11.97
C THR A 258 23.04 19.87 12.13
N LYS A 259 23.42 20.26 13.35
CA LYS A 259 23.83 21.65 13.67
C LYS A 259 22.80 22.72 13.24
N GLY A 260 21.51 22.45 13.40
CA GLY A 260 20.42 23.37 13.05
C GLY A 260 19.95 23.29 11.58
N LEU A 261 20.57 22.45 10.75
CA LEU A 261 20.14 22.17 9.38
C LEU A 261 19.36 20.86 9.33
N PHE A 262 18.14 20.92 8.80
CA PHE A 262 17.30 19.75 8.52
C PHE A 262 17.58 19.23 7.11
N HIS A 263 17.71 17.93 7.00
CA HIS A 263 17.92 17.24 5.73
C HIS A 263 17.20 15.88 5.73
N LEU A 264 16.98 15.29 4.54
CA LEU A 264 16.48 13.93 4.43
C LEU A 264 17.49 12.95 4.98
N THR A 265 17.01 11.90 5.66
CA THR A 265 17.89 10.80 6.13
C THR A 265 18.60 10.13 4.94
N LYS A 266 19.89 9.89 5.08
CA LYS A 266 20.72 9.26 4.05
C LYS A 266 20.57 7.74 4.05
#